data_d71d44517af5d5c6a6f468638bf4e607
#
_entry.id   d71d44517af5d5c6a6f468638bf4e607
#
_cell.length_a   1.000
_cell.length_b   1.000
_cell.length_c   1.000
_cell.angle_alpha   90.00
_cell.angle_beta   90.00
_cell.angle_gamma   90.00
#
_symmetry.space_group_name_H-M   'P 1'
#
loop_
_entity.id
_entity.type
_entity.pdbx_description
1 polymer ?
#
loop_
_entity_poly.entity_id
_entity_poly.type
_entity_poly.pdbx_seq_one_letter_code
_entity_poly.pdbx_strand_id
1 'polypeptide(L)'
;MNKALIAERFSKAIGTYAQKADIQQQIAEKMTCLLQQHLPATPFNKVVEFGCGTGNYSRLLYHTLQPKQFFLNDLCNGMQACCHDLLDQGAIFLTGDAETLDFPEDTELLTSCSTLQWFESPENFFHRCHH
;
A
#
# COMPACT_ATOMS: atom_id res chain seq x y z
N MET A 1 -16.82 -6.91 -10.59
CA MET A 1 -15.62 -7.66 -10.13
C MET A 1 -15.81 -8.08 -8.67
N ASN A 2 -15.55 -9.33 -8.38
CA ASN A 2 -15.71 -9.84 -7.01
C ASN A 2 -14.39 -9.68 -6.23
N LYS A 3 -14.33 -8.69 -5.35
CA LYS A 3 -13.12 -8.39 -4.57
C LYS A 3 -12.79 -9.47 -3.54
N ALA A 4 -13.81 -10.15 -2.99
CA ALA A 4 -13.55 -11.26 -2.07
C ALA A 4 -12.82 -12.41 -2.77
N LEU A 5 -13.20 -12.71 -4.02
CA LEU A 5 -12.54 -13.72 -4.82
C LEU A 5 -11.11 -13.30 -5.18
N ILE A 6 -10.90 -12.01 -5.47
CA ILE A 6 -9.56 -11.48 -5.73
C ILE A 6 -8.68 -11.65 -4.50
N ALA A 7 -9.17 -11.29 -3.31
CA ALA A 7 -8.43 -11.44 -2.07
C ALA A 7 -8.06 -12.90 -1.82
N GLU A 8 -8.98 -13.82 -2.04
CA GLU A 8 -8.74 -15.25 -1.90
C GLU A 8 -7.64 -15.73 -2.85
N ARG A 9 -7.70 -15.31 -4.10
CA ARG A 9 -6.70 -15.68 -5.11
C ARG A 9 -5.33 -15.14 -4.74
N PHE A 10 -5.25 -13.91 -4.25
CA PHE A 10 -3.98 -13.33 -3.80
C PHE A 10 -3.44 -14.09 -2.61
N SER A 11 -4.26 -14.48 -1.65
CA SER A 11 -3.81 -15.25 -0.50
C SER A 11 -3.21 -16.59 -0.92
N LYS A 12 -3.83 -17.28 -1.86
CA LYS A 12 -3.34 -18.55 -2.38
C LYS A 12 -2.11 -18.40 -3.25
N ALA A 13 -1.96 -17.26 -3.90
CA ALA A 13 -0.89 -17.01 -4.87
C ALA A 13 0.33 -16.33 -4.25
N ILE A 14 0.40 -16.13 -2.93
CA ILE A 14 1.53 -15.43 -2.29
C ILE A 14 2.87 -16.05 -2.71
N GLY A 15 2.97 -17.37 -2.72
CA GLY A 15 4.20 -18.05 -3.13
C GLY A 15 4.54 -17.85 -4.60
N THR A 16 3.52 -17.86 -5.48
CA THR A 16 3.70 -17.61 -6.91
C THR A 16 4.00 -16.13 -7.18
N TYR A 17 3.37 -15.24 -6.42
CA TYR A 17 3.59 -13.81 -6.52
C TYR A 17 5.06 -13.46 -6.26
N ALA A 18 5.69 -14.16 -5.32
CA ALA A 18 7.10 -13.95 -5.01
C ALA A 18 8.02 -14.24 -6.20
N GLN A 19 7.60 -15.09 -7.15
CA GLN A 19 8.38 -15.38 -8.36
C GLN A 19 8.44 -14.18 -9.32
N LYS A 20 7.53 -13.23 -9.19
CA LYS A 20 7.50 -11.99 -9.97
C LYS A 20 8.11 -10.83 -9.19
N ALA A 21 8.83 -11.14 -8.11
CA ALA A 21 9.34 -10.13 -7.19
C ALA A 21 10.29 -9.14 -7.87
N ASP A 22 11.06 -9.57 -8.86
CA ASP A 22 12.00 -8.69 -9.55
C ASP A 22 11.27 -7.55 -10.27
N ILE A 23 10.17 -7.86 -10.96
CA ILE A 23 9.38 -6.85 -11.67
C ILE A 23 8.69 -5.93 -10.66
N GLN A 24 8.10 -6.51 -9.62
CA GLN A 24 7.42 -5.74 -8.56
C GLN A 24 8.43 -4.82 -7.85
N GLN A 25 9.61 -5.33 -7.58
CA GLN A 25 10.66 -4.56 -6.94
C GLN A 25 11.10 -3.38 -7.81
N GLN A 26 11.27 -3.59 -9.11
CA GLN A 26 11.63 -2.53 -10.05
C GLN A 26 10.57 -1.44 -10.11
N ILE A 27 9.29 -1.81 -10.14
CA ILE A 27 8.19 -0.85 -10.13
C ILE A 27 8.20 -0.04 -8.82
N ALA A 28 8.38 -0.71 -7.70
CA ALA A 28 8.41 -0.07 -6.39
C ALA A 28 9.60 0.92 -6.28
N GLU A 29 10.76 0.54 -6.76
CA GLU A 29 11.94 1.40 -6.75
C GLU A 29 11.72 2.65 -7.62
N LYS A 30 11.13 2.47 -8.79
CA LYS A 30 10.84 3.59 -9.68
C LYS A 30 9.82 4.56 -9.06
N MET A 31 8.77 4.03 -8.44
CA MET A 31 7.79 4.85 -7.72
C MET A 31 8.45 5.64 -6.60
N THR A 32 9.31 4.99 -5.84
CA THR A 32 10.03 5.65 -4.73
C THR A 32 10.92 6.78 -5.25
N CYS A 33 11.63 6.55 -6.35
CA CYS A 33 12.43 7.59 -6.99
C CYS A 33 11.59 8.78 -7.43
N LEU A 34 10.43 8.53 -8.02
CA LEU A 34 9.52 9.60 -8.45
C LEU A 34 9.03 10.40 -7.25
N LEU A 35 8.71 9.74 -6.15
CA LEU A 35 8.29 10.42 -4.94
C LEU A 35 9.41 11.31 -4.40
N GLN A 36 10.64 10.82 -4.37
CA GLN A 36 11.78 11.61 -3.91
C GLN A 36 12.00 12.87 -4.75
N GLN A 37 11.74 12.79 -6.06
CA GLN A 37 11.92 13.92 -6.97
C GLN A 37 10.83 14.98 -6.80
N HIS A 38 9.63 14.60 -6.38
CA HIS A 38 8.46 15.48 -6.39
C HIS A 38 7.92 15.85 -5.02
N LEU A 39 8.42 15.23 -3.95
CA LEU A 39 7.94 15.50 -2.61
C LEU A 39 8.97 16.26 -1.78
N PRO A 40 8.53 17.00 -0.74
CA PRO A 40 9.45 17.70 0.15
C PRO A 40 10.41 16.72 0.84
N ALA A 41 11.60 17.21 1.18
CA ALA A 41 12.61 16.40 1.87
C ALA A 41 12.30 16.16 3.35
N THR A 42 11.30 16.84 3.92
CA THR A 42 10.93 16.70 5.34
C THR A 42 10.21 15.38 5.58
N PRO A 43 10.43 14.73 6.73
CA PRO A 43 9.69 13.52 7.07
C PRO A 43 8.19 13.76 7.13
N PHE A 44 7.43 12.79 6.63
CA PHE A 44 6.00 12.83 6.71
C PHE A 44 5.52 12.39 8.09
N ASN A 45 4.43 13.00 8.55
CA ASN A 45 3.82 12.59 9.81
C ASN A 45 2.98 11.32 9.62
N LYS A 46 2.08 11.32 8.65
CA LYS A 46 1.15 10.21 8.45
C LYS A 46 1.11 9.82 6.97
N VAL A 47 1.50 8.58 6.69
CA VAL A 47 1.52 8.00 5.34
C VAL A 47 0.64 6.76 5.33
N VAL A 48 -0.20 6.64 4.31
CA VAL A 48 -1.05 5.46 4.09
C VAL A 48 -0.73 4.88 2.73
N GLU A 49 -0.43 3.59 2.71
CA GLU A 49 -0.29 2.82 1.48
C GLU A 49 -1.48 1.87 1.36
N PHE A 50 -2.22 1.95 0.25
CA PHE A 50 -3.29 0.99 -0.02
C PHE A 50 -2.81 -0.05 -1.03
N GLY A 51 -3.29 -1.29 -0.86
CA GLY A 51 -2.85 -2.40 -1.69
C GLY A 51 -1.39 -2.75 -1.50
N CYS A 52 -0.95 -2.88 -0.25
CA CYS A 52 0.47 -3.06 0.07
C CYS A 52 1.04 -4.41 -0.39
N GLY A 53 0.19 -5.42 -0.56
CA GLY A 53 0.65 -6.75 -0.97
C GLY A 53 1.67 -7.33 -0.02
N THR A 54 2.77 -7.84 -0.57
CA THR A 54 3.84 -8.46 0.21
C THR A 54 4.77 -7.46 0.88
N GLY A 55 4.56 -6.16 0.67
CA GLY A 55 5.29 -5.11 1.37
C GLY A 55 6.56 -4.61 0.70
N ASN A 56 6.79 -4.93 -0.58
CA ASN A 56 8.00 -4.47 -1.26
C ASN A 56 8.06 -2.95 -1.36
N TYR A 57 6.98 -2.34 -1.84
CA TYR A 57 6.90 -0.88 -1.91
C TYR A 57 6.84 -0.28 -0.51
N SER A 58 6.14 -0.95 0.41
CA SER A 58 6.01 -0.50 1.80
C SER A 58 7.37 -0.32 2.47
N ARG A 59 8.28 -1.27 2.29
CA ARG A 59 9.61 -1.19 2.89
C ARG A 59 10.43 -0.04 2.34
N LEU A 60 10.34 0.18 1.03
CA LEU A 60 11.01 1.31 0.38
C LEU A 60 10.44 2.64 0.86
N LEU A 61 9.12 2.75 0.98
CA LEU A 61 8.46 3.94 1.50
C LEU A 61 8.89 4.24 2.93
N TYR A 62 8.87 3.22 3.79
CA TYR A 62 9.24 3.38 5.18
C TYR A 62 10.67 3.89 5.30
N HIS A 63 11.58 3.29 4.55
CA HIS A 63 12.99 3.64 4.59
C HIS A 63 13.26 5.04 4.03
N THR A 64 12.57 5.39 2.93
CA THR A 64 12.79 6.64 2.22
C THR A 64 12.13 7.82 2.91
N LEU A 65 10.86 7.68 3.31
CA LEU A 65 10.06 8.77 3.85
C LEU A 65 10.14 8.88 5.36
N GLN A 66 10.47 7.79 6.04
CA GLN A 66 10.55 7.71 7.50
C GLN A 66 9.31 8.32 8.18
N PRO A 67 8.11 7.85 7.87
CA PRO A 67 6.89 8.43 8.40
C PRO A 67 6.79 8.18 9.91
N LYS A 68 6.23 9.14 10.64
CA LYS A 68 5.99 8.97 12.07
C LYS A 68 4.88 7.96 12.32
N GLN A 69 3.86 7.95 11.45
CA GLN A 69 2.77 6.98 11.48
C GLN A 69 2.61 6.39 10.09
N PHE A 70 2.65 5.07 9.99
CA PHE A 70 2.57 4.37 8.72
C PHE A 70 1.45 3.34 8.77
N PHE A 71 0.52 3.47 7.84
CA PHE A 71 -0.62 2.57 7.73
C PHE A 71 -0.53 1.80 6.42
N LEU A 72 -0.68 0.48 6.52
CA LEU A 72 -0.65 -0.43 5.38
C LEU A 72 -2.04 -1.02 5.20
N ASN A 73 -2.59 -0.88 4.01
CA ASN A 73 -3.90 -1.43 3.69
C ASN A 73 -3.79 -2.50 2.62
N ASP A 74 -4.54 -3.57 2.78
CA ASP A 74 -4.75 -4.53 1.71
C ASP A 74 -6.13 -5.18 1.85
N LEU A 75 -6.70 -5.57 0.73
CA LEU A 75 -7.95 -6.31 0.69
C LEU A 75 -7.77 -7.72 1.28
N CYS A 76 -6.58 -8.26 1.13
CA CYS A 76 -6.24 -9.63 1.51
C CYS A 76 -5.58 -9.66 2.89
N ASN A 77 -6.26 -10.26 3.88
CA ASN A 77 -5.75 -10.37 5.24
C ASN A 77 -4.45 -11.17 5.32
N GLY A 78 -4.21 -12.11 4.39
CA GLY A 78 -2.98 -12.89 4.37
C GLY A 78 -1.72 -12.06 4.13
N MET A 79 -1.85 -10.86 3.58
CA MET A 79 -0.70 -9.98 3.35
C MET A 79 -0.15 -9.40 4.66
N GLN A 80 -0.91 -9.40 5.73
CA GLN A 80 -0.43 -8.92 7.02
C GLN A 80 0.81 -9.68 7.49
N ALA A 81 0.83 -10.99 7.30
CA ALA A 81 1.97 -11.80 7.69
C ALA A 81 3.23 -11.45 6.89
N CYS A 82 3.06 -11.03 5.64
CA CYS A 82 4.19 -10.63 4.78
C CYS A 82 4.82 -9.31 5.20
N CYS A 83 4.11 -8.50 5.97
CA CYS A 83 4.55 -7.17 6.41
C CYS A 83 4.92 -7.11 7.89
N HIS A 84 5.09 -8.27 8.55
CA HIS A 84 5.27 -8.29 10.00
C HIS A 84 6.50 -7.50 10.49
N ASP A 85 7.55 -7.44 9.69
CA ASP A 85 8.74 -6.66 10.02
C ASP A 85 8.41 -5.16 10.15
N LEU A 86 7.54 -4.65 9.29
CA LEU A 86 7.09 -3.26 9.37
C LEU A 86 6.15 -3.06 10.57
N LEU A 87 5.29 -4.04 10.83
CA LEU A 87 4.39 -3.97 11.98
C LEU A 87 5.16 -3.97 13.29
N ASP A 88 6.26 -4.72 13.36
CA ASP A 88 7.15 -4.72 14.52
C ASP A 88 7.80 -3.35 14.75
N GLN A 89 7.93 -2.56 13.71
CA GLN A 89 8.47 -1.20 13.80
C GLN A 89 7.39 -0.14 14.03
N GLY A 90 6.15 -0.54 14.21
CA GLY A 90 5.05 0.35 14.54
C GLY A 90 4.06 0.64 13.43
N ALA A 91 4.22 0.07 12.24
CA ALA A 91 3.23 0.21 11.19
C ALA A 91 1.93 -0.49 11.59
N ILE A 92 0.81 0.04 11.13
CA ILE A 92 -0.52 -0.49 11.44
C ILE A 92 -1.13 -1.06 10.15
N PHE A 93 -1.62 -2.30 10.21
CA PHE A 93 -2.25 -2.95 9.08
C PHE A 93 -3.77 -2.79 9.14
N LEU A 94 -4.36 -2.32 8.06
CA LEU A 94 -5.80 -2.12 7.92
C LEU A 94 -6.31 -3.03 6.81
N THR A 95 -6.95 -4.13 7.18
CA THR A 95 -7.58 -5.03 6.21
C THR A 95 -8.89 -4.41 5.74
N GLY A 96 -9.10 -4.37 4.44
CA GLY A 96 -10.36 -3.89 3.90
C GLY A 96 -10.22 -3.38 2.49
N ASP A 97 -11.38 -3.07 1.90
CA ASP A 97 -11.46 -2.51 0.56
C ASP A 97 -11.16 -1.02 0.61
N ALA A 98 -10.08 -0.60 -0.03
CA ALA A 98 -9.66 0.79 -0.05
C ALA A 98 -10.75 1.73 -0.58
N GLU A 99 -11.63 1.25 -1.46
CA GLU A 99 -12.72 2.08 -1.99
C GLU A 99 -13.76 2.45 -0.94
N THR A 100 -13.89 1.64 0.11
CA THR A 100 -14.90 1.85 1.16
C THR A 100 -14.29 2.09 2.54
N LEU A 101 -13.02 1.80 2.72
CA LEU A 101 -12.35 1.96 4.00
C LEU A 101 -12.16 3.44 4.32
N ASP A 102 -12.41 3.80 5.59
CA ASP A 102 -12.11 5.15 6.07
C ASP A 102 -10.63 5.20 6.46
N PHE A 103 -9.87 6.04 5.77
CA PHE A 103 -8.47 6.25 6.08
C PHE A 103 -8.32 7.20 7.26
N PRO A 104 -7.19 7.10 8.01
CA PRO A 104 -6.96 7.98 9.13
C PRO A 104 -7.02 9.46 8.73
N GLU A 105 -7.58 10.28 9.62
CA GLU A 105 -7.61 11.73 9.43
C GLU A 105 -6.18 12.28 9.42
N ASP A 106 -5.99 13.41 8.77
CA ASP A 106 -4.69 14.08 8.65
C ASP A 106 -3.62 13.26 7.93
N THR A 107 -4.06 12.37 7.03
CA THR A 107 -3.13 11.64 6.16
C THR A 107 -2.45 12.63 5.21
N GLU A 108 -1.14 12.71 5.28
CA GLU A 108 -0.36 13.62 4.44
C GLU A 108 -0.05 13.05 3.07
N LEU A 109 0.12 11.73 2.99
CA LEU A 109 0.37 11.03 1.74
C LEU A 109 -0.43 9.75 1.68
N LEU A 110 -1.20 9.60 0.62
CA LEU A 110 -1.92 8.37 0.30
C LEU A 110 -1.33 7.85 -1.01
N THR A 111 -0.75 6.67 -0.97
CA THR A 111 -0.01 6.14 -2.10
C THR A 111 -0.29 4.67 -2.33
N SER A 112 0.04 4.19 -3.52
CA SER A 112 -0.11 2.79 -3.90
C SER A 112 0.74 2.46 -5.11
N CYS A 113 0.94 1.16 -5.31
CA CYS A 113 1.63 0.61 -6.47
C CYS A 113 0.74 -0.47 -7.08
N SER A 114 0.16 -0.21 -8.25
CA SER A 114 -0.56 -1.21 -9.07
C SER A 114 -1.85 -1.80 -8.48
N THR A 115 -2.62 -1.01 -7.73
CA THR A 115 -3.86 -1.48 -7.11
C THR A 115 -5.13 -0.94 -7.78
N LEU A 116 -5.07 0.23 -8.40
CA LEU A 116 -6.26 0.91 -8.93
C LEU A 116 -7.00 0.10 -9.98
N GLN A 117 -6.31 -0.79 -10.68
CA GLN A 117 -6.91 -1.64 -11.70
C GLN A 117 -7.98 -2.59 -11.15
N TRP A 118 -7.98 -2.82 -9.84
CA TRP A 118 -8.96 -3.68 -9.16
C TRP A 118 -10.17 -2.92 -8.64
N PHE A 119 -10.17 -1.60 -8.75
CA PHE A 119 -11.25 -0.78 -8.21
C PHE A 119 -12.45 -0.77 -9.15
N GLU A 120 -13.64 -0.80 -8.55
CA GLU A 120 -14.89 -0.70 -9.28
C GLU A 120 -15.21 0.74 -9.68
N SER A 121 -14.83 1.68 -8.83
CA SER A 121 -15.07 3.11 -9.03
C SER A 121 -13.84 3.93 -8.67
N PRO A 122 -12.78 3.91 -9.53
CA PRO A 122 -11.59 4.71 -9.24
C PRO A 122 -11.89 6.21 -9.08
N GLU A 123 -12.84 6.75 -9.84
CA GLU A 123 -13.21 8.16 -9.74
C GLU A 123 -13.74 8.51 -8.35
N ASN A 124 -14.60 7.67 -7.79
CA ASN A 124 -15.14 7.88 -6.46
C ASN A 124 -14.04 7.80 -5.40
N PHE A 125 -13.11 6.87 -5.57
CA PHE A 125 -11.97 6.77 -4.66
C PHE A 125 -11.12 8.05 -4.68
N PHE A 126 -10.76 8.53 -5.87
CA PHE A 126 -9.98 9.77 -5.99
C PHE A 126 -10.73 10.96 -5.39
N HIS A 127 -12.03 11.02 -5.59
CA HIS A 127 -12.85 12.09 -5.01
C HIS A 127 -12.80 12.08 -3.48
N ARG A 128 -12.85 10.90 -2.87
CA ARG A 128 -12.73 10.74 -1.42
C ARG A 128 -11.34 11.14 -0.91
N CYS A 129 -10.29 10.90 -1.68
CA CYS A 129 -8.92 11.24 -1.29
C CYS A 129 -8.67 12.74 -1.18
N HIS A 130 -9.50 13.58 -1.82
CA HIS A 130 -9.37 15.03 -1.79
C HIS A 130 -10.09 15.68 -0.60
N HIS A 131 -10.70 14.87 0.22
CA HIS A 131 -11.38 15.34 1.43
C HIS A 131 -10.65 14.76 2.66
#